data_e77ae1b6be438908bf7fbf2a6258a909
#
_entry.id   e77ae1b6be438908bf7fbf2a6258a909
#
_cell.length_a   1.000
_cell.length_b   1.000
_cell.length_c   1.000
_cell.angle_alpha   90.00
_cell.angle_beta   90.00
_cell.angle_gamma   90.00
#
_symmetry.space_group_name_H-M   'P 1'
#
loop_
_entity.id
_entity.type
_entity.pdbx_description
1 polymer ?
#
loop_
_entity_poly.entity_id
_entity_poly.type
_entity_poly.pdbx_seq_one_letter_code
_entity_poly.pdbx_strand_id
1 'polypeptide(L)'
;MSGSHGSLRTAIPFRRLRAGFNGNAFHLWCVVLLSMGVFLVATQVVSSQQSAEVQSKRASQPRQSSIGKEVSVPAHLKDGDEFSLPLEALIQHGKLLFNAVWTEQEGGGRPLTKGTGRPLADPSRPLTGPRSFNRISGPDANSCAGCHNAPYGISGGGGDFVTNVFVLGQRFDSASFDPSDKLPTRGAVDESGSLATLETVANLRSSTGMFGAGYLEMLARQMTEELQKIREGIRLGETRALVAKGVNFGKLTLTKEGLWDTSKVEGLPRLSLLTTTSHDPPTLIIRPWHQASNVVSLREFSNTAFNQHHGIQSTERFGLDTDLDGDGFKNEMTRADVTAVSVYQAVIAVPGRVIPRDPEIEHAVMLGERVFESIGCATCHISRLPLDRQGWIYSEPNPFNPATNLRMGETRDLKVDLSSPLLPLPRLSPDASGTVWVEAFTDFKLHNICETGEGEPLDMNQSQWSKKFTEGNCRFLTKRLWGAANEPPFFHHGLFTTLRQSVLAHSGEAKETRQAFQKLSSAEQDALIEFLKTLQVLPPGTRDRVVDENFRARTWPPKKDVLNRATAEFSKEARRP
;
A
#
# COMPACT_ATOMS: atom_id res chain seq x y z
N MET A 1 -25.19 43.12 -44.21
CA MET A 1 -25.95 42.54 -45.36
C MET A 1 -26.38 41.18 -44.84
N SER A 2 -27.58 41.10 -44.26
CA SER A 2 -28.94 40.75 -44.79
C SER A 2 -28.90 39.38 -45.47
N GLY A 3 -29.60 38.43 -45.05
CA GLY A 3 -30.95 38.09 -44.66
C GLY A 3 -30.99 36.55 -44.58
N SER A 4 -31.86 35.87 -44.11
CA SER A 4 -33.27 35.88 -43.70
C SER A 4 -33.81 34.43 -43.78
N HIS A 5 -34.43 34.02 -42.71
CA HIS A 5 -35.62 33.16 -42.55
C HIS A 5 -35.88 31.90 -43.41
N GLY A 6 -36.23 30.83 -42.68
CA GLY A 6 -36.96 29.68 -43.19
C GLY A 6 -37.46 28.75 -42.07
N SER A 7 -38.61 29.10 -41.51
CA SER A 7 -39.40 28.28 -40.56
C SER A 7 -40.18 27.21 -41.32
N LEU A 8 -40.16 25.95 -40.85
CA LEU A 8 -41.15 24.94 -41.24
C LEU A 8 -41.65 24.22 -39.97
N ARG A 9 -42.89 24.57 -39.62
CA ARG A 9 -43.73 23.84 -38.66
C ARG A 9 -44.37 22.64 -39.36
N THR A 10 -44.25 21.47 -38.82
CA THR A 10 -45.12 20.35 -39.12
C THR A 10 -45.86 19.91 -37.86
N ALA A 11 -47.16 20.07 -37.88
CA ALA A 11 -48.11 19.63 -36.84
C ALA A 11 -48.49 18.14 -37.05
N ILE A 12 -48.48 17.35 -36.00
CA ILE A 12 -49.02 15.98 -35.95
C ILE A 12 -50.25 15.97 -35.05
N PRO A 13 -51.40 15.34 -35.46
CA PRO A 13 -52.65 15.46 -34.74
C PRO A 13 -52.77 14.50 -33.55
N PHE A 14 -53.25 15.01 -32.45
CA PHE A 14 -53.63 14.25 -31.25
C PHE A 14 -54.88 13.43 -31.48
N ARG A 15 -54.76 12.09 -31.37
CA ARG A 15 -55.89 11.17 -31.25
C ARG A 15 -56.27 11.03 -29.78
N ARG A 16 -57.46 11.48 -29.40
CA ARG A 16 -58.02 11.27 -28.05
C ARG A 16 -58.39 9.80 -27.86
N LEU A 17 -57.74 9.13 -26.90
CA LEU A 17 -58.24 7.91 -26.30
C LEU A 17 -58.87 8.25 -24.95
N ARG A 18 -60.18 8.04 -24.86
CA ARG A 18 -60.91 8.04 -23.57
C ARG A 18 -60.69 6.69 -22.91
N ALA A 19 -59.94 6.66 -21.79
CA ALA A 19 -59.95 5.56 -20.86
C ALA A 19 -60.61 6.02 -19.56
N GLY A 20 -61.67 5.32 -19.13
CA GLY A 20 -62.37 5.60 -17.89
C GLY A 20 -61.50 5.20 -16.69
N PHE A 21 -61.27 6.13 -15.81
CA PHE A 21 -60.58 5.90 -14.54
C PHE A 21 -61.59 5.65 -13.42
N ASN A 22 -61.48 4.49 -12.77
CA ASN A 22 -62.21 4.19 -11.52
C ASN A 22 -61.56 5.00 -10.37
N GLY A 23 -62.35 5.80 -9.68
CA GLY A 23 -61.93 6.79 -8.67
C GLY A 23 -61.20 6.24 -7.45
N ASN A 24 -61.17 4.93 -7.23
CA ASN A 24 -60.50 4.34 -6.06
C ASN A 24 -58.97 4.12 -6.24
N ALA A 25 -58.46 4.11 -7.47
CA ALA A 25 -57.01 3.97 -7.72
C ALA A 25 -56.22 5.27 -7.48
N PHE A 26 -56.90 6.41 -7.65
CA PHE A 26 -56.25 7.72 -7.51
C PHE A 26 -55.95 8.08 -6.03
N HIS A 27 -56.82 7.66 -5.10
CA HIS A 27 -56.59 7.91 -3.67
C HIS A 27 -55.44 7.05 -3.11
N LEU A 28 -55.24 5.83 -3.61
CA LEU A 28 -54.15 4.97 -3.13
C LEU A 28 -52.76 5.46 -3.60
N TRP A 29 -52.68 6.00 -4.82
CA TRP A 29 -51.44 6.58 -5.36
C TRP A 29 -51.04 7.90 -4.68
N CYS A 30 -52.01 8.75 -4.36
CA CYS A 30 -51.75 10.00 -3.64
C CYS A 30 -51.25 9.75 -2.21
N VAL A 31 -51.79 8.73 -1.52
CA VAL A 31 -51.33 8.38 -0.15
C VAL A 31 -49.94 7.77 -0.16
N VAL A 32 -49.59 6.94 -1.15
CA VAL A 32 -48.25 6.36 -1.28
C VAL A 32 -47.19 7.43 -1.64
N LEU A 33 -47.53 8.37 -2.53
CA LEU A 33 -46.62 9.48 -2.88
C LEU A 33 -46.43 10.49 -1.74
N LEU A 34 -47.48 10.76 -0.96
CA LEU A 34 -47.41 11.60 0.23
C LEU A 34 -46.58 10.93 1.36
N SER A 35 -46.78 9.62 1.57
CA SER A 35 -45.99 8.90 2.57
C SER A 35 -44.50 8.77 2.19
N MET A 36 -44.17 8.55 0.91
CA MET A 36 -42.77 8.58 0.44
C MET A 36 -42.17 9.98 0.51
N GLY A 37 -42.90 11.03 0.19
CA GLY A 37 -42.47 12.43 0.31
C GLY A 37 -42.17 12.82 1.75
N VAL A 38 -43.00 12.42 2.70
CA VAL A 38 -42.81 12.68 4.14
C VAL A 38 -41.61 11.88 4.69
N PHE A 39 -41.39 10.65 4.22
CA PHE A 39 -40.22 9.86 4.62
C PHE A 39 -38.92 10.45 4.08
N LEU A 40 -38.88 10.94 2.84
CA LEU A 40 -37.71 11.59 2.25
C LEU A 40 -37.40 12.94 2.92
N VAL A 41 -38.42 13.73 3.25
CA VAL A 41 -38.22 14.99 3.98
C VAL A 41 -37.78 14.73 5.42
N ALA A 42 -38.35 13.72 6.10
CA ALA A 42 -37.95 13.36 7.45
C ALA A 42 -36.50 12.85 7.52
N THR A 43 -36.04 12.06 6.55
CA THR A 43 -34.67 11.59 6.49
C THR A 43 -33.67 12.72 6.17
N GLN A 44 -34.04 13.68 5.33
CA GLN A 44 -33.20 14.86 5.09
C GLN A 44 -33.15 15.80 6.29
N VAL A 45 -34.23 15.99 7.02
CA VAL A 45 -34.28 16.83 8.23
C VAL A 45 -33.50 16.18 9.36
N VAL A 46 -33.55 14.86 9.55
CA VAL A 46 -32.77 14.14 10.56
C VAL A 46 -31.27 14.19 10.20
N SER A 47 -30.91 14.02 8.94
CA SER A 47 -29.53 14.13 8.47
C SER A 47 -28.97 15.56 8.62
N SER A 48 -29.76 16.58 8.35
CA SER A 48 -29.36 17.98 8.54
C SER A 48 -29.27 18.39 10.01
N GLN A 49 -30.13 17.85 10.86
CA GLN A 49 -30.07 18.08 12.31
C GLN A 49 -28.87 17.39 12.95
N GLN A 50 -28.54 16.15 12.55
CA GLN A 50 -27.33 15.48 13.01
C GLN A 50 -26.05 16.20 12.54
N SER A 51 -26.04 16.67 11.30
CA SER A 51 -24.92 17.47 10.79
C SER A 51 -24.77 18.80 11.51
N ALA A 52 -25.90 19.46 11.83
CA ALA A 52 -25.91 20.71 12.60
C ALA A 52 -25.53 20.50 14.08
N GLU A 53 -25.90 19.37 14.68
CA GLU A 53 -25.55 19.05 16.06
C GLU A 53 -24.08 18.66 16.20
N VAL A 54 -23.50 17.97 15.21
CA VAL A 54 -22.05 17.69 15.13
C VAL A 54 -21.25 18.98 14.89
N GLN A 55 -21.76 19.87 14.03
CA GLN A 55 -21.14 21.20 13.85
C GLN A 55 -21.31 22.10 15.08
N SER A 56 -22.44 22.05 15.79
CA SER A 56 -22.67 22.80 17.03
C SER A 56 -21.79 22.29 18.17
N LYS A 57 -21.58 20.98 18.30
CA LYS A 57 -20.65 20.40 19.29
C LYS A 57 -19.19 20.72 18.97
N ARG A 58 -18.82 20.87 17.70
CA ARG A 58 -17.50 21.41 17.29
C ARG A 58 -17.35 22.92 17.61
N ALA A 59 -18.44 23.68 17.54
CA ALA A 59 -18.42 25.12 17.82
C ALA A 59 -18.38 25.45 19.32
N SER A 60 -18.66 24.50 20.22
CA SER A 60 -18.71 24.72 21.66
C SER A 60 -17.41 24.39 22.40
N GLN A 61 -16.36 23.91 21.74
CA GLN A 61 -15.02 23.92 22.34
C GLN A 61 -14.48 25.35 22.33
N PRO A 62 -13.88 25.84 23.47
CA PRO A 62 -13.27 27.15 23.46
C PRO A 62 -12.24 27.19 22.32
N ARG A 63 -12.47 28.08 21.34
CA ARG A 63 -11.49 28.36 20.30
C ARG A 63 -10.26 28.91 20.99
N GLN A 64 -9.30 28.07 21.28
CA GLN A 64 -7.94 28.54 21.50
C GLN A 64 -7.57 29.38 20.28
N SER A 65 -7.09 30.61 20.54
CA SER A 65 -6.67 31.49 19.46
C SER A 65 -5.78 30.70 18.47
N SER A 66 -6.19 30.63 17.23
CA SER A 66 -5.38 30.04 16.15
C SER A 66 -4.37 31.04 15.57
N ILE A 67 -4.40 32.28 16.08
CA ILE A 67 -3.49 33.34 15.61
C ILE A 67 -2.07 32.97 16.01
N GLY A 68 -1.18 32.92 15.02
CA GLY A 68 0.23 32.55 15.21
C GLY A 68 0.48 31.04 15.33
N LYS A 69 -0.56 30.20 15.20
CA LYS A 69 -0.39 28.74 15.15
C LYS A 69 -0.30 28.26 13.71
N GLU A 70 0.75 27.52 13.43
CA GLU A 70 1.06 26.92 12.12
C GLU A 70 0.95 25.40 12.24
N VAL A 71 -0.25 24.90 12.54
CA VAL A 71 -0.53 23.48 12.72
C VAL A 71 -1.33 22.91 11.54
N SER A 72 -0.92 21.77 11.05
CA SER A 72 -1.60 21.04 9.95
C SER A 72 -2.80 20.23 10.44
N VAL A 73 -2.74 19.75 11.69
CA VAL A 73 -3.80 18.94 12.31
C VAL A 73 -4.40 19.73 13.49
N PRO A 74 -5.47 20.50 13.25
CA PRO A 74 -6.02 21.39 14.27
C PRO A 74 -6.69 20.66 15.44
N ALA A 75 -7.04 19.38 15.25
CA ALA A 75 -7.64 18.56 16.30
C ALA A 75 -7.36 17.08 16.04
N HIS A 76 -6.83 16.41 17.05
CA HIS A 76 -6.66 14.96 17.10
C HIS A 76 -7.93 14.28 17.60
N LEU A 77 -8.16 13.03 17.16
CA LEU A 77 -9.20 12.19 17.74
C LEU A 77 -8.81 11.79 19.17
N LYS A 78 -9.80 11.62 20.02
CA LYS A 78 -9.60 10.98 21.33
C LYS A 78 -9.69 9.48 21.18
N ASP A 79 -8.92 8.73 21.95
CA ASP A 79 -9.00 7.27 21.96
C ASP A 79 -10.45 6.83 22.28
N GLY A 80 -11.03 6.05 21.38
CA GLY A 80 -12.44 5.65 21.39
C GLY A 80 -13.34 6.36 20.37
N ASP A 81 -12.96 7.55 19.90
CA ASP A 81 -13.73 8.28 18.88
C ASP A 81 -13.85 7.49 17.57
N GLU A 82 -12.81 6.71 17.23
CA GLU A 82 -12.76 5.86 16.03
C GLU A 82 -13.90 4.85 15.94
N PHE A 83 -14.50 4.47 17.06
CA PHE A 83 -15.62 3.54 17.13
C PHE A 83 -17.00 4.21 17.07
N SER A 84 -17.06 5.51 17.21
CA SER A 84 -18.28 6.31 17.25
C SER A 84 -18.49 7.15 16.00
N LEU A 85 -17.43 7.46 15.27
CA LEU A 85 -17.49 8.24 14.05
C LEU A 85 -18.08 7.42 12.89
N PRO A 86 -18.84 8.06 11.98
CA PRO A 86 -19.14 7.47 10.67
C PRO A 86 -17.85 7.11 9.94
N LEU A 87 -17.83 5.97 9.24
CA LEU A 87 -16.64 5.49 8.52
C LEU A 87 -16.07 6.55 7.58
N GLU A 88 -16.92 7.28 6.86
CA GLU A 88 -16.46 8.37 5.99
C GLU A 88 -15.69 9.46 6.75
N ALA A 89 -16.19 9.87 7.92
CA ALA A 89 -15.51 10.87 8.75
C ALA A 89 -14.16 10.36 9.26
N LEU A 90 -14.08 9.09 9.64
CA LEU A 90 -12.83 8.44 10.04
C LEU A 90 -11.81 8.40 8.88
N ILE A 91 -12.27 8.03 7.68
CA ILE A 91 -11.44 8.04 6.46
C ILE A 91 -10.93 9.44 6.15
N GLN A 92 -11.79 10.47 6.24
CA GLN A 92 -11.39 11.86 5.98
C GLN A 92 -10.38 12.36 7.01
N HIS A 93 -10.53 11.98 8.28
CA HIS A 93 -9.54 12.30 9.30
C HIS A 93 -8.20 11.59 9.04
N GLY A 94 -8.22 10.31 8.69
CA GLY A 94 -7.02 9.58 8.28
C GLY A 94 -6.34 10.19 7.06
N LYS A 95 -7.12 10.67 6.09
CA LYS A 95 -6.61 11.41 4.94
C LYS A 95 -5.99 12.75 5.33
N LEU A 96 -6.58 13.47 6.27
CA LEU A 96 -6.00 14.69 6.82
C LEU A 96 -4.62 14.41 7.42
N LEU A 97 -4.50 13.40 8.28
CA LEU A 97 -3.23 13.00 8.91
C LEU A 97 -2.18 12.58 7.87
N PHE A 98 -2.60 11.84 6.85
CA PHE A 98 -1.71 11.39 5.78
C PHE A 98 -1.16 12.54 4.92
N ASN A 99 -1.96 13.61 4.75
CA ASN A 99 -1.58 14.81 4.00
C ASN A 99 -0.98 15.93 4.87
N ALA A 100 -1.01 15.78 6.18
CA ALA A 100 -0.49 16.78 7.09
C ALA A 100 0.98 17.07 6.83
N VAL A 101 1.32 18.34 6.66
CA VAL A 101 2.70 18.81 6.59
C VAL A 101 3.12 19.21 7.99
N TRP A 102 3.60 18.24 8.74
CA TRP A 102 3.90 18.35 10.15
C TRP A 102 4.86 19.50 10.47
N THR A 103 4.51 20.30 11.47
CA THR A 103 5.28 21.45 11.88
C THR A 103 5.92 21.25 13.26
N GLU A 104 6.84 22.13 13.62
CA GLU A 104 7.44 22.12 14.96
C GLU A 104 6.43 22.42 16.07
N GLN A 105 5.31 23.07 15.73
CA GLN A 105 4.25 23.38 16.69
C GLN A 105 3.32 22.18 16.96
N GLU A 106 3.59 21.04 16.33
CA GLU A 106 2.86 19.78 16.49
C GLU A 106 3.77 18.62 16.92
N GLY A 107 5.03 18.92 17.29
CA GLY A 107 6.05 17.91 17.56
C GLY A 107 6.78 17.44 16.30
N GLY A 108 6.50 18.05 15.14
CA GLY A 108 7.09 17.65 13.86
C GLY A 108 8.58 17.98 13.75
N GLY A 109 9.36 16.99 13.36
CA GLY A 109 10.81 17.13 13.23
C GLY A 109 11.56 16.89 14.54
N ARG A 110 12.83 17.31 14.56
CA ARG A 110 13.67 17.22 15.77
C ARG A 110 14.23 18.59 16.09
N PRO A 111 14.20 19.05 17.34
CA PRO A 111 14.57 20.41 17.69
C PRO A 111 15.96 20.84 17.24
N LEU A 112 16.91 19.90 17.19
CA LEU A 112 18.30 20.21 16.87
C LEU A 112 18.70 19.95 15.42
N THR A 113 17.84 19.36 14.59
CA THR A 113 18.19 18.95 13.21
C THR A 113 17.46 19.66 12.13
N LYS A 114 16.30 20.21 12.42
CA LYS A 114 15.44 20.80 11.41
C LYS A 114 16.09 22.05 10.81
N GLY A 115 16.43 21.94 9.51
CA GLY A 115 17.01 23.05 8.77
C GLY A 115 18.42 23.46 9.16
N THR A 116 19.07 22.78 10.09
CA THR A 116 20.38 23.19 10.62
C THR A 116 21.54 22.33 10.15
N GLY A 117 21.29 21.13 9.61
CA GLY A 117 22.33 20.15 9.29
C GLY A 117 23.12 19.67 10.52
N ARG A 118 22.64 19.95 11.73
CA ARG A 118 23.31 19.53 12.95
C ARG A 118 22.86 18.13 13.38
N PRO A 119 23.75 17.36 14.07
CA PRO A 119 23.36 16.08 14.65
C PRO A 119 22.18 16.23 15.60
N LEU A 120 21.23 15.33 15.52
CA LEU A 120 20.11 15.20 16.47
C LEU A 120 20.58 14.99 17.89
N ALA A 121 21.75 14.42 18.03
CA ALA A 121 22.25 14.00 19.30
C ALA A 121 23.75 14.22 19.35
N ASP A 122 24.29 14.32 20.55
CA ASP A 122 25.71 14.20 20.76
C ASP A 122 26.19 12.87 20.16
N PRO A 123 26.99 12.89 19.08
CA PRO A 123 27.43 11.66 18.41
C PRO A 123 28.30 10.78 19.30
N SER A 124 28.82 11.33 20.39
CA SER A 124 29.61 10.60 21.39
C SER A 124 28.77 9.77 22.36
N ARG A 125 27.45 9.98 22.39
CA ARG A 125 26.56 9.26 23.30
C ARG A 125 25.84 8.12 22.63
N PRO A 126 25.79 6.92 23.24
CA PRO A 126 24.96 5.84 22.75
C PRO A 126 23.50 6.26 22.59
N LEU A 127 22.85 5.82 21.53
CA LEU A 127 21.45 6.04 21.29
C LEU A 127 20.65 4.96 22.00
N THR A 128 20.27 5.25 23.23
CA THR A 128 19.50 4.37 24.11
C THR A 128 18.23 5.09 24.60
N GLY A 129 17.22 4.32 24.99
CA GLY A 129 15.96 4.86 25.48
C GLY A 129 15.27 5.77 24.46
N PRO A 130 14.84 6.96 24.85
CA PRO A 130 14.10 7.88 23.99
C PRO A 130 14.82 8.23 22.69
N ARG A 131 16.14 8.28 22.73
CA ARG A 131 16.95 8.65 21.57
C ARG A 131 16.98 7.58 20.47
N SER A 132 16.65 6.34 20.79
CA SER A 132 16.57 5.25 19.82
C SER A 132 15.42 5.39 18.82
N PHE A 133 14.52 6.36 19.04
CA PHE A 133 13.36 6.63 18.19
C PHE A 133 13.46 7.92 17.40
N ASN A 134 14.63 8.53 17.38
CA ASN A 134 14.84 9.76 16.64
C ASN A 134 14.62 9.57 15.13
N ARG A 135 14.21 10.64 14.45
CA ARG A 135 14.07 10.71 13.01
C ARG A 135 15.41 10.40 12.32
N ILE A 136 15.38 9.51 11.34
CA ILE A 136 16.57 9.05 10.62
C ILE A 136 16.65 9.55 9.18
N SER A 137 15.53 9.87 8.56
CA SER A 137 15.55 10.56 7.28
C SER A 137 15.75 12.05 7.50
N GLY A 138 16.31 12.73 6.54
CA GLY A 138 16.49 14.16 6.59
C GLY A 138 15.18 14.94 6.61
N PRO A 139 15.25 16.28 6.42
CA PRO A 139 14.08 17.15 6.36
C PRO A 139 13.24 16.95 5.09
N ASP A 140 13.44 15.84 4.39
CA ASP A 140 12.83 15.44 3.14
C ASP A 140 11.36 15.03 3.27
N ALA A 141 10.93 14.62 4.47
CA ALA A 141 9.63 14.01 4.67
C ALA A 141 8.89 14.64 5.85
N ASN A 142 8.15 15.69 5.61
CA ASN A 142 7.23 16.26 6.59
C ASN A 142 5.78 15.80 6.40
N SER A 143 5.50 15.01 5.36
CA SER A 143 4.16 14.49 5.05
C SER A 143 4.26 13.12 4.40
N CYS A 144 3.34 12.21 4.72
CA CYS A 144 3.24 10.95 3.99
C CYS A 144 2.97 11.18 2.50
N ALA A 145 2.05 12.10 2.18
CA ALA A 145 1.74 12.48 0.80
C ALA A 145 2.90 13.18 0.08
N GLY A 146 3.91 13.68 0.80
CA GLY A 146 5.13 14.20 0.21
C GLY A 146 5.92 13.16 -0.57
N CYS A 147 5.91 11.90 -0.10
CA CYS A 147 6.55 10.76 -0.77
C CYS A 147 5.56 9.85 -1.50
N HIS A 148 4.29 9.85 -1.13
CA HIS A 148 3.24 8.99 -1.69
C HIS A 148 2.18 9.81 -2.43
N ASN A 149 2.46 10.26 -3.66
CA ASN A 149 1.62 11.22 -4.39
C ASN A 149 1.47 10.99 -5.91
N ALA A 150 2.17 10.05 -6.49
CA ALA A 150 2.09 9.76 -7.93
C ALA A 150 1.25 8.49 -8.19
N PRO A 151 0.55 8.39 -9.33
CA PRO A 151 0.26 9.45 -10.30
C PRO A 151 -0.89 10.35 -9.84
N TYR A 152 -1.17 11.40 -10.60
CA TYR A 152 -2.35 12.28 -10.44
C TYR A 152 -2.41 13.05 -9.11
N GLY A 153 -1.32 13.14 -8.35
CA GLY A 153 -1.34 13.76 -7.02
C GLY A 153 -2.20 13.01 -5.99
N ILE A 154 -2.42 11.71 -6.19
CA ILE A 154 -3.23 10.89 -5.27
C ILE A 154 -2.43 10.62 -4.01
N SER A 155 -2.95 11.05 -2.87
CA SER A 155 -2.40 10.72 -1.55
C SER A 155 -2.43 9.21 -1.32
N GLY A 156 -1.25 8.61 -1.17
CA GLY A 156 -1.06 7.16 -1.10
C GLY A 156 -0.46 6.56 -2.38
N GLY A 157 -0.14 7.38 -3.37
CA GLY A 157 0.53 6.95 -4.59
C GLY A 157 2.01 6.59 -4.42
N GLY A 158 2.68 6.30 -5.54
CA GLY A 158 4.12 6.16 -5.60
C GLY A 158 4.85 7.49 -5.50
N GLY A 159 6.17 7.48 -5.53
CA GLY A 159 6.99 8.65 -5.27
C GLY A 159 7.56 9.32 -6.52
N ASP A 160 6.73 9.92 -7.36
CA ASP A 160 7.20 10.58 -8.57
C ASP A 160 7.81 11.97 -8.30
N PHE A 161 7.20 12.76 -7.43
CA PHE A 161 7.67 14.13 -7.12
C PHE A 161 8.81 14.17 -6.11
N VAL A 162 8.90 13.16 -5.26
CA VAL A 162 10.05 12.89 -4.38
C VAL A 162 10.55 11.51 -4.74
N THR A 163 11.43 11.45 -5.71
CA THR A 163 11.75 10.23 -6.44
C THR A 163 12.35 9.13 -5.59
N ASN A 164 13.27 9.48 -4.69
CA ASN A 164 13.88 8.50 -3.81
C ASN A 164 13.99 9.06 -2.40
N VAL A 165 13.47 8.32 -1.45
CA VAL A 165 13.70 8.61 -0.05
C VAL A 165 15.08 8.10 0.31
N PHE A 166 15.96 9.02 0.66
CA PHE A 166 17.25 8.69 1.23
C PHE A 166 17.02 8.26 2.67
N VAL A 167 16.75 6.98 2.88
CA VAL A 167 16.46 6.43 4.20
C VAL A 167 17.72 5.89 4.79
N LEU A 168 18.14 6.48 5.89
CA LEU A 168 19.14 5.87 6.75
C LEU A 168 18.56 4.60 7.37
N GLY A 169 19.38 3.59 7.56
CA GLY A 169 18.91 2.35 8.14
C GLY A 169 18.08 2.62 9.40
N GLN A 170 16.88 2.10 9.45
CA GLN A 170 15.84 2.43 10.45
C GLN A 170 16.24 2.27 11.92
N ARG A 171 17.44 1.81 12.19
CA ARG A 171 17.98 1.64 13.53
C ARG A 171 19.08 2.65 13.89
N PHE A 172 19.38 3.54 12.94
CA PHE A 172 20.34 4.62 13.13
C PHE A 172 19.60 5.94 13.17
N ASP A 173 19.29 6.39 14.35
CA ASP A 173 18.44 7.54 14.62
C ASP A 173 19.22 8.82 14.92
N SER A 174 20.53 8.80 14.77
CA SER A 174 21.39 9.96 14.97
C SER A 174 22.11 10.41 13.73
N ALA A 175 21.69 9.95 12.59
CA ALA A 175 22.29 10.46 11.37
C ALA A 175 22.01 11.95 11.26
N SER A 176 23.04 12.72 11.29
CA SER A 176 23.00 14.11 10.92
C SER A 176 23.32 14.22 9.46
N PHE A 177 22.66 15.15 8.79
CA PHE A 177 23.11 15.60 7.49
C PHE A 177 24.37 16.45 7.67
N ASP A 178 25.49 15.82 7.58
CA ASP A 178 26.75 16.51 7.31
C ASP A 178 26.96 16.53 5.79
N PRO A 179 27.07 17.70 5.16
CA PRO A 179 27.37 17.81 3.75
C PRO A 179 28.68 17.13 3.34
N SER A 180 29.56 16.84 4.31
CA SER A 180 30.81 16.11 4.07
C SER A 180 30.65 14.61 4.03
N ASP A 181 29.47 14.08 4.37
CA ASP A 181 29.13 12.65 4.40
C ASP A 181 30.05 11.81 5.31
N LYS A 182 30.68 12.45 6.28
CA LYS A 182 31.69 11.83 7.13
C LYS A 182 31.27 11.68 8.58
N LEU A 183 30.09 12.15 8.95
CA LEU A 183 29.63 11.98 10.31
C LEU A 183 29.24 10.53 10.59
N PRO A 184 29.81 9.95 11.65
CA PRO A 184 29.38 8.64 12.08
C PRO A 184 27.91 8.72 12.52
N THR A 185 27.09 7.86 11.96
CA THR A 185 25.75 7.65 12.46
C THR A 185 25.85 6.98 13.82
N ARG A 186 25.22 7.57 14.84
CA ARG A 186 25.16 7.05 16.23
C ARG A 186 26.48 6.91 16.97
N GLY A 187 27.60 7.27 16.39
CA GLY A 187 28.87 6.80 16.91
C GLY A 187 28.99 5.27 16.88
N ALA A 188 28.16 4.63 16.03
CA ALA A 188 28.18 3.18 15.90
C ALA A 188 29.47 2.76 15.25
N VAL A 189 30.11 1.82 15.87
CA VAL A 189 31.23 1.07 15.33
C VAL A 189 30.64 -0.22 14.79
N ASP A 190 30.90 -0.52 13.52
CA ASP A 190 30.55 -1.80 12.93
C ASP A 190 31.39 -2.94 13.53
N GLU A 191 31.12 -4.17 13.16
CA GLU A 191 31.89 -5.31 13.67
C GLU A 191 33.36 -5.34 13.21
N SER A 192 33.71 -4.53 12.20
CA SER A 192 35.06 -4.34 11.77
C SER A 192 35.84 -3.31 12.62
N GLY A 193 35.13 -2.62 13.54
CA GLY A 193 35.69 -1.52 14.33
C GLY A 193 35.65 -0.18 13.60
N SER A 194 35.03 -0.10 12.43
CA SER A 194 34.90 1.13 11.64
C SER A 194 33.63 1.89 12.01
N LEU A 195 33.72 3.21 12.03
CA LEU A 195 32.53 4.05 12.25
C LEU A 195 31.60 3.97 11.04
N ALA A 196 30.32 3.72 11.28
CA ALA A 196 29.29 3.79 10.24
C ALA A 196 29.16 5.22 9.73
N THR A 197 29.13 5.39 8.42
CA THR A 197 28.95 6.68 7.74
C THR A 197 27.62 6.68 6.97
N LEU A 198 27.20 7.84 6.47
CA LEU A 198 26.03 7.89 5.57
C LEU A 198 26.20 6.97 4.37
N GLU A 199 27.39 6.90 3.79
CA GLU A 199 27.68 6.00 2.67
C GLU A 199 27.45 4.52 3.00
N THR A 200 27.76 4.11 4.23
CA THR A 200 27.62 2.71 4.66
C THR A 200 26.24 2.35 5.21
N VAL A 201 25.39 3.33 5.51
CA VAL A 201 24.07 3.09 6.18
C VAL A 201 22.89 3.67 5.43
N ALA A 202 23.12 4.52 4.43
CA ALA A 202 22.04 5.10 3.65
C ALA A 202 21.57 4.17 2.54
N ASN A 203 20.25 4.07 2.39
CA ASN A 203 19.62 3.29 1.35
C ASN A 203 18.82 4.20 0.42
N LEU A 204 19.01 4.04 -0.89
CA LEU A 204 18.11 4.59 -1.88
C LEU A 204 16.88 3.69 -1.97
N ARG A 205 15.70 4.27 -1.80
CA ARG A 205 14.43 3.54 -1.90
C ARG A 205 13.43 4.29 -2.73
N SER A 206 12.84 3.59 -3.69
CA SER A 206 11.67 4.08 -4.40
C SER A 206 10.45 3.97 -3.49
N SER A 207 9.72 5.06 -3.30
CA SER A 207 8.41 5.05 -2.64
C SER A 207 7.41 4.26 -3.48
N THR A 208 6.81 3.23 -2.91
CA THR A 208 5.81 2.41 -3.61
C THR A 208 4.40 2.90 -3.31
N GLY A 209 3.51 2.94 -4.32
CA GLY A 209 2.12 3.28 -4.11
C GLY A 209 1.44 2.37 -3.10
N MET A 210 0.49 2.89 -2.35
CA MET A 210 -0.28 2.17 -1.34
C MET A 210 -1.63 1.69 -1.87
N PHE A 211 -1.80 1.70 -3.18
CA PHE A 211 -3.03 1.29 -3.84
C PHE A 211 -3.41 -0.15 -3.49
N GLY A 212 -4.66 -0.34 -3.03
CA GLY A 212 -5.17 -1.64 -2.62
C GLY A 212 -4.51 -2.22 -1.37
N ALA A 213 -3.87 -1.39 -0.53
CA ALA A 213 -3.12 -1.82 0.63
C ALA A 213 -3.94 -2.70 1.60
N GLY A 214 -5.21 -2.38 1.84
CA GLY A 214 -6.07 -3.20 2.69
C GLY A 214 -6.21 -4.63 2.21
N TYR A 215 -6.38 -4.85 0.90
CA TYR A 215 -6.47 -6.20 0.34
C TYR A 215 -5.14 -6.97 0.46
N LEU A 216 -4.02 -6.28 0.28
CA LEU A 216 -2.68 -6.89 0.44
C LEU A 216 -2.42 -7.33 1.87
N GLU A 217 -2.76 -6.48 2.84
CA GLU A 217 -2.61 -6.82 4.25
C GLU A 217 -3.50 -7.99 4.63
N MET A 218 -4.78 -7.98 4.22
CA MET A 218 -5.71 -9.07 4.52
C MET A 218 -5.29 -10.38 3.87
N LEU A 219 -4.73 -10.34 2.67
CA LEU A 219 -4.20 -11.53 2.00
C LEU A 219 -2.98 -12.10 2.75
N ALA A 220 -2.04 -11.23 3.17
CA ALA A 220 -0.91 -11.64 3.99
C ALA A 220 -1.33 -12.24 5.34
N ARG A 221 -2.41 -11.71 5.96
CA ARG A 221 -3.00 -12.29 7.18
C ARG A 221 -3.53 -13.70 6.94
N GLN A 222 -4.36 -13.91 5.91
CA GLN A 222 -4.89 -15.24 5.61
C GLN A 222 -3.77 -16.23 5.27
N MET A 223 -2.78 -15.82 4.50
CA MET A 223 -1.63 -16.68 4.22
C MET A 223 -0.85 -17.02 5.49
N THR A 224 -0.66 -16.06 6.39
CA THR A 224 -0.02 -16.30 7.71
C THR A 224 -0.80 -17.34 8.53
N GLU A 225 -2.13 -17.18 8.61
CA GLU A 225 -3.00 -18.13 9.33
C GLU A 225 -2.91 -19.55 8.74
N GLU A 226 -2.85 -19.67 7.41
CA GLU A 226 -2.69 -20.96 6.74
C GLU A 226 -1.34 -21.60 7.07
N LEU A 227 -0.24 -20.84 7.06
CA LEU A 227 1.09 -21.33 7.46
C LEU A 227 1.13 -21.73 8.93
N GLN A 228 0.53 -20.94 9.82
CA GLN A 228 0.47 -21.25 11.25
C GLN A 228 -0.36 -22.51 11.52
N LYS A 229 -1.48 -22.70 10.83
CA LYS A 229 -2.30 -23.91 10.92
C LYS A 229 -1.53 -25.16 10.47
N ILE A 230 -0.69 -25.06 9.43
CA ILE A 230 0.19 -26.17 9.04
C ILE A 230 1.20 -26.45 10.16
N ARG A 231 1.86 -25.42 10.70
CA ARG A 231 2.82 -25.54 11.80
C ARG A 231 2.21 -26.22 13.02
N GLU A 232 1.01 -25.81 13.43
CA GLU A 232 0.28 -26.38 14.58
C GLU A 232 -0.03 -27.88 14.42
N GLY A 233 -0.16 -28.35 13.18
CA GLY A 233 -0.39 -29.75 12.89
C GLY A 233 0.88 -30.61 12.80
N ILE A 234 2.10 -30.06 12.90
CA ILE A 234 3.36 -30.81 12.80
C ILE A 234 3.61 -31.60 14.09
N ARG A 235 3.93 -32.87 13.95
CA ARG A 235 4.27 -33.78 15.08
C ARG A 235 5.78 -33.90 15.22
N LEU A 236 6.22 -34.37 16.38
CA LEU A 236 7.63 -34.67 16.64
C LEU A 236 8.20 -35.61 15.58
N GLY A 237 9.34 -35.25 15.02
CA GLY A 237 10.03 -35.94 13.93
C GLY A 237 9.42 -35.72 12.54
N GLU A 238 8.41 -34.87 12.40
CA GLU A 238 7.72 -34.63 11.13
C GLU A 238 8.25 -33.37 10.41
N THR A 239 8.27 -33.45 9.08
CA THR A 239 8.53 -32.32 8.17
C THR A 239 7.30 -32.10 7.29
N ARG A 240 6.82 -30.87 7.21
CA ARG A 240 5.72 -30.50 6.31
C ARG A 240 6.11 -29.37 5.37
N ALA A 241 5.56 -29.41 4.16
CA ALA A 241 5.60 -28.30 3.23
C ALA A 241 4.72 -27.16 3.76
N LEU A 242 5.24 -25.95 3.67
CA LEU A 242 4.51 -24.72 4.01
C LEU A 242 3.91 -24.14 2.73
N VAL A 243 2.61 -24.30 2.53
CA VAL A 243 1.90 -23.81 1.34
C VAL A 243 0.70 -22.99 1.78
N ALA A 244 0.65 -21.72 1.35
CA ALA A 244 -0.47 -20.82 1.60
C ALA A 244 -0.95 -20.22 0.27
N LYS A 245 -2.25 -20.28 -0.01
CA LYS A 245 -2.87 -19.80 -1.27
C LYS A 245 -2.16 -20.32 -2.54
N GLY A 246 -1.59 -21.53 -2.48
CA GLY A 246 -0.82 -22.13 -3.57
C GLY A 246 0.64 -21.69 -3.65
N VAL A 247 1.07 -20.72 -2.84
CA VAL A 247 2.47 -20.27 -2.74
C VAL A 247 3.24 -21.20 -1.80
N ASN A 248 4.37 -21.70 -2.25
CA ASN A 248 5.24 -22.59 -1.48
C ASN A 248 6.34 -21.80 -0.75
N PHE A 249 6.37 -21.91 0.58
CA PHE A 249 7.36 -21.31 1.48
C PHE A 249 8.39 -22.33 1.99
N GLY A 250 8.66 -23.38 1.24
CA GLY A 250 9.61 -24.42 1.63
C GLY A 250 9.03 -25.41 2.63
N LYS A 251 9.84 -25.84 3.59
CA LYS A 251 9.49 -26.91 4.55
C LYS A 251 9.86 -26.52 5.97
N LEU A 252 9.02 -26.89 6.91
CA LEU A 252 9.26 -26.73 8.35
C LEU A 252 9.34 -28.10 9.00
N THR A 253 10.34 -28.31 9.89
CA THR A 253 10.54 -29.56 10.61
C THR A 253 10.43 -29.33 12.12
N LEU A 254 9.71 -30.19 12.81
CA LEU A 254 9.82 -30.36 14.26
C LEU A 254 10.62 -31.64 14.52
N THR A 255 11.84 -31.51 15.02
CA THR A 255 12.74 -32.65 15.23
C THR A 255 12.20 -33.59 16.31
N LYS A 256 12.76 -34.79 16.46
CA LYS A 256 12.40 -35.74 17.52
C LYS A 256 12.71 -35.19 18.92
N GLU A 257 13.67 -34.29 19.03
CA GLU A 257 14.07 -33.57 20.23
C GLU A 257 13.18 -32.38 20.57
N GLY A 258 12.15 -32.12 19.76
CA GLY A 258 11.23 -31.01 19.93
C GLY A 258 11.78 -29.65 19.50
N LEU A 259 12.80 -29.62 18.62
CA LEU A 259 13.40 -28.41 18.11
C LEU A 259 12.80 -28.03 16.75
N TRP A 260 12.54 -26.75 16.54
CA TRP A 260 12.07 -26.24 15.25
C TRP A 260 13.24 -25.95 14.31
N ASP A 261 13.31 -26.68 13.21
CA ASP A 261 14.25 -26.44 12.12
C ASP A 261 13.60 -25.65 11.00
N THR A 262 13.99 -24.39 10.88
CA THR A 262 13.53 -23.43 9.86
C THR A 262 14.49 -23.32 8.68
N SER A 263 15.56 -24.10 8.62
CA SER A 263 16.63 -23.99 7.61
C SER A 263 16.13 -24.21 6.17
N LYS A 264 14.99 -24.89 6.00
CA LYS A 264 14.35 -25.14 4.69
C LYS A 264 13.09 -24.31 4.48
N VAL A 265 12.86 -23.30 5.31
CA VAL A 265 11.79 -22.32 5.09
C VAL A 265 12.32 -21.24 4.17
N GLU A 266 11.55 -20.90 3.15
CA GLU A 266 11.91 -20.00 2.08
C GLU A 266 11.02 -18.77 2.05
N GLY A 267 11.54 -17.64 1.59
CA GLY A 267 10.77 -16.43 1.29
C GLY A 267 10.21 -15.67 2.49
N LEU A 268 10.40 -16.14 3.72
CA LEU A 268 10.03 -15.40 4.91
C LEU A 268 11.22 -14.62 5.48
N PRO A 269 10.98 -13.43 6.05
CA PRO A 269 12.02 -12.66 6.71
C PRO A 269 12.48 -13.36 8.00
N ARG A 270 13.74 -13.12 8.39
CA ARG A 270 14.31 -13.70 9.61
C ARG A 270 13.44 -13.48 10.85
N LEU A 271 12.84 -12.28 10.98
CA LEU A 271 11.95 -11.96 12.11
C LEU A 271 10.76 -12.92 12.26
N SER A 272 10.30 -13.53 11.17
CA SER A 272 9.21 -14.51 11.18
C SER A 272 9.66 -15.94 11.49
N LEU A 273 10.98 -16.17 11.45
CA LEU A 273 11.62 -17.47 11.74
C LEU A 273 12.31 -17.51 13.10
N LEU A 274 12.52 -16.36 13.74
CA LEU A 274 13.13 -16.31 15.07
C LEU A 274 12.21 -16.92 16.12
N THR A 275 12.83 -17.65 17.03
CA THR A 275 12.20 -18.23 18.20
C THR A 275 12.95 -17.75 19.45
N THR A 276 12.28 -17.61 20.58
CA THR A 276 12.91 -17.23 21.85
C THR A 276 13.83 -18.34 22.34
N THR A 277 13.35 -19.57 22.19
CA THR A 277 14.13 -20.79 22.37
C THR A 277 13.93 -21.67 21.14
N SER A 278 14.81 -22.66 20.90
CA SER A 278 14.64 -23.59 19.77
C SER A 278 13.38 -24.46 19.89
N HIS A 279 12.76 -24.50 21.07
CA HIS A 279 11.51 -25.22 21.32
C HIS A 279 10.26 -24.39 21.01
N ASP A 280 10.37 -23.07 20.95
CA ASP A 280 9.24 -22.19 20.61
C ASP A 280 8.98 -22.23 19.10
N PRO A 281 7.72 -22.30 18.67
CA PRO A 281 7.42 -22.33 17.26
C PRO A 281 7.72 -20.98 16.58
N PRO A 282 8.26 -20.99 15.35
CA PRO A 282 8.43 -19.76 14.57
C PRO A 282 7.08 -19.15 14.25
N THR A 283 7.01 -17.81 14.20
CA THR A 283 5.74 -17.11 13.98
C THR A 283 5.18 -17.32 12.58
N LEU A 284 6.03 -17.51 11.57
CA LEU A 284 5.70 -17.65 10.15
C LEU A 284 4.86 -16.48 9.59
N ILE A 285 4.94 -15.30 10.21
CA ILE A 285 4.18 -14.13 9.82
C ILE A 285 4.69 -13.62 8.47
N ILE A 286 3.80 -13.49 7.49
CA ILE A 286 4.07 -12.78 6.23
C ILE A 286 3.98 -11.28 6.51
N ARG A 287 5.02 -10.55 6.12
CA ARG A 287 5.17 -9.11 6.35
C ARG A 287 5.10 -8.39 5.01
N PRO A 288 3.93 -7.86 4.62
CA PRO A 288 3.71 -7.36 3.26
C PRO A 288 4.31 -5.97 2.99
N TRP A 289 4.87 -5.32 4.00
CA TRP A 289 5.32 -3.94 3.90
C TRP A 289 6.83 -3.80 4.04
N HIS A 290 7.34 -2.72 3.48
CA HIS A 290 8.75 -2.46 3.19
C HIS A 290 9.35 -3.45 2.19
N GLN A 291 10.37 -2.99 1.48
CA GLN A 291 11.02 -3.82 0.45
C GLN A 291 11.75 -5.03 1.06
N ALA A 292 12.23 -4.91 2.29
CA ALA A 292 12.85 -5.99 3.05
C ALA A 292 11.83 -6.86 3.84
N SER A 293 10.52 -6.70 3.62
CA SER A 293 9.48 -7.50 4.28
C SER A 293 9.61 -7.52 5.82
N ASN A 294 9.75 -6.35 6.45
CA ASN A 294 9.99 -6.26 7.89
C ASN A 294 8.83 -5.65 8.68
N VAL A 295 7.74 -5.22 8.03
CA VAL A 295 6.56 -4.61 8.66
C VAL A 295 5.30 -5.42 8.35
N VAL A 296 4.49 -5.66 9.38
CA VAL A 296 3.34 -6.57 9.34
C VAL A 296 2.06 -5.87 8.86
N SER A 297 1.82 -4.64 9.31
CA SER A 297 0.54 -3.95 9.15
C SER A 297 0.70 -2.51 8.74
N LEU A 298 -0.38 -1.93 8.19
CA LEU A 298 -0.46 -0.50 7.92
C LEU A 298 -0.30 0.33 9.20
N ARG A 299 -0.77 -0.20 10.33
CA ARG A 299 -0.59 0.43 11.65
C ARG A 299 0.88 0.48 12.07
N GLU A 300 1.59 -0.63 11.99
CA GLU A 300 3.03 -0.67 12.28
C GLU A 300 3.81 0.23 11.32
N PHE A 301 3.45 0.20 10.04
CA PHE A 301 4.03 1.06 9.02
C PHE A 301 3.84 2.55 9.37
N SER A 302 2.60 2.95 9.69
CA SER A 302 2.26 4.34 10.02
C SER A 302 3.01 4.84 11.25
N ASN A 303 2.99 4.08 12.36
CA ASN A 303 3.74 4.43 13.58
C ASN A 303 5.24 4.60 13.31
N THR A 304 5.79 3.72 12.47
CA THR A 304 7.20 3.78 12.10
C THR A 304 7.48 5.02 11.24
N ALA A 305 6.65 5.27 10.22
CA ALA A 305 6.82 6.40 9.32
C ALA A 305 6.66 7.75 10.03
N PHE A 306 5.65 7.89 10.89
CA PHE A 306 5.45 9.12 11.68
C PHE A 306 6.67 9.44 12.52
N ASN A 307 7.22 8.46 13.22
CA ASN A 307 8.42 8.71 14.02
C ASN A 307 9.67 8.94 13.16
N GLN A 308 9.93 8.07 12.19
CA GLN A 308 11.19 8.09 11.44
C GLN A 308 11.27 9.24 10.43
N HIS A 309 10.17 9.52 9.72
CA HIS A 309 10.16 10.55 8.67
C HIS A 309 9.71 11.92 9.18
N HIS A 310 8.77 11.97 10.11
CA HIS A 310 8.15 13.23 10.55
C HIS A 310 8.57 13.65 11.94
N GLY A 311 9.14 12.76 12.74
CA GLY A 311 9.52 13.04 14.14
C GLY A 311 8.33 13.06 15.09
N ILE A 312 7.17 12.55 14.68
CA ILE A 312 5.94 12.51 15.47
C ILE A 312 5.92 11.25 16.35
N GLN A 313 5.59 11.42 17.63
CA GLN A 313 5.50 10.33 18.61
C GLN A 313 4.05 9.94 18.89
N SER A 314 3.67 8.70 18.56
CA SER A 314 2.34 8.19 18.90
C SER A 314 2.26 7.73 20.36
N THR A 315 1.12 7.98 20.98
CA THR A 315 0.86 7.57 22.39
C THR A 315 0.91 6.05 22.56
N GLU A 316 0.61 5.29 21.52
CA GLU A 316 0.63 3.83 21.60
C GLU A 316 2.04 3.26 21.68
N ARG A 317 3.02 3.92 21.05
CA ARG A 317 4.41 3.46 21.02
C ARG A 317 5.26 4.08 22.11
N PHE A 318 4.98 5.31 22.48
CA PHE A 318 5.81 6.12 23.37
C PHE A 318 5.17 6.35 24.74
N GLY A 319 3.87 6.12 24.89
CA GLY A 319 3.12 6.31 26.12
C GLY A 319 2.34 7.62 26.17
N LEU A 320 1.35 7.66 27.07
CA LEU A 320 0.59 8.87 27.34
C LEU A 320 1.42 9.86 28.17
N ASP A 321 1.24 11.16 27.90
CA ASP A 321 1.85 12.27 28.61
C ASP A 321 3.39 12.24 28.65
N THR A 322 3.99 11.54 27.69
CA THR A 322 5.44 11.45 27.52
C THR A 322 5.90 12.45 26.45
N ASP A 323 7.12 12.92 26.61
CA ASP A 323 7.87 13.74 25.66
C ASP A 323 9.29 13.14 25.62
N LEU A 324 9.47 12.10 24.80
CA LEU A 324 10.70 11.30 24.82
C LEU A 324 11.80 11.88 23.94
N ASP A 325 11.49 12.72 22.98
CA ASP A 325 12.48 13.43 22.17
C ASP A 325 12.83 14.83 22.70
N GLY A 326 12.09 15.30 23.70
CA GLY A 326 12.39 16.53 24.43
C GLY A 326 12.08 17.79 23.64
N ASP A 327 11.08 17.75 22.77
CA ASP A 327 10.69 18.87 21.93
C ASP A 327 9.63 19.79 22.58
N GLY A 328 9.09 19.37 23.74
CA GLY A 328 8.07 20.09 24.48
C GLY A 328 6.63 19.70 24.15
N PHE A 329 6.41 18.79 23.21
CA PHE A 329 5.09 18.28 22.83
C PHE A 329 4.83 16.90 23.43
N LYS A 330 3.56 16.60 23.67
CA LYS A 330 3.09 15.32 24.23
C LYS A 330 1.84 14.89 23.50
N ASN A 331 1.63 13.57 23.44
CA ASN A 331 0.42 13.02 22.81
C ASN A 331 0.22 13.53 21.38
N GLU A 332 1.31 13.63 20.63
CA GLU A 332 1.34 14.20 19.29
C GLU A 332 0.46 13.44 18.29
N MET A 333 0.26 12.13 18.55
CA MET A 333 -0.65 11.29 17.79
C MET A 333 -1.31 10.25 18.68
N THR A 334 -2.63 10.22 18.70
CA THR A 334 -3.41 9.28 19.51
C THR A 334 -3.51 7.90 18.86
N ARG A 335 -3.99 6.90 19.61
CA ARG A 335 -4.32 5.57 19.04
C ARG A 335 -5.42 5.65 18.01
N ALA A 336 -6.41 6.52 18.23
CA ALA A 336 -7.51 6.77 17.31
C ALA A 336 -7.03 7.40 16.00
N ASP A 337 -6.06 8.31 16.05
CA ASP A 337 -5.43 8.88 14.86
C ASP A 337 -4.69 7.82 14.05
N VAL A 338 -3.91 6.95 14.71
CA VAL A 338 -3.23 5.85 14.04
C VAL A 338 -4.23 4.88 13.41
N THR A 339 -5.36 4.61 14.07
CA THR A 339 -6.47 3.83 13.48
C THR A 339 -7.01 4.52 12.23
N ALA A 340 -7.28 5.82 12.31
CA ALA A 340 -7.83 6.57 11.18
C ALA A 340 -6.91 6.56 9.96
N VAL A 341 -5.60 6.76 10.15
CA VAL A 341 -4.64 6.73 9.02
C VAL A 341 -4.45 5.33 8.47
N SER A 342 -4.50 4.30 9.31
CA SER A 342 -4.45 2.89 8.86
C SER A 342 -5.67 2.53 8.02
N VAL A 343 -6.87 2.93 8.46
CA VAL A 343 -8.12 2.76 7.71
C VAL A 343 -8.08 3.52 6.40
N TYR A 344 -7.62 4.78 6.40
CA TYR A 344 -7.47 5.54 5.15
C TYR A 344 -6.60 4.81 4.14
N GLN A 345 -5.44 4.31 4.54
CA GLN A 345 -4.54 3.56 3.68
C GLN A 345 -5.18 2.24 3.18
N ALA A 346 -5.91 1.55 4.04
CA ALA A 346 -6.58 0.29 3.70
C ALA A 346 -7.65 0.45 2.61
N VAL A 347 -8.32 1.60 2.55
CA VAL A 347 -9.42 1.87 1.61
C VAL A 347 -8.99 2.62 0.35
N ILE A 348 -7.69 2.88 0.16
CA ILE A 348 -7.20 3.45 -1.10
C ILE A 348 -7.55 2.52 -2.25
N ALA A 349 -8.05 3.11 -3.35
CA ALA A 349 -8.50 2.38 -4.53
C ALA A 349 -7.44 1.41 -5.07
N VAL A 350 -7.88 0.37 -5.76
CA VAL A 350 -6.98 -0.60 -6.40
C VAL A 350 -6.59 -0.14 -7.80
N PRO A 351 -5.40 -0.49 -8.29
CA PRO A 351 -5.03 -0.29 -9.68
C PRO A 351 -5.86 -1.16 -10.63
N GLY A 352 -5.73 -0.88 -11.91
CA GLY A 352 -6.36 -1.63 -12.98
C GLY A 352 -5.46 -1.82 -14.17
N ARG A 353 -6.08 -1.99 -15.33
CA ARG A 353 -5.39 -2.16 -16.60
C ARG A 353 -5.94 -1.18 -17.63
N VAL A 354 -5.04 -0.43 -18.26
CA VAL A 354 -5.37 0.41 -19.40
C VAL A 354 -4.86 -0.27 -20.67
N ILE A 355 -5.76 -0.72 -21.52
CA ILE A 355 -5.44 -1.43 -22.74
C ILE A 355 -6.02 -0.65 -23.92
N PRO A 356 -5.20 0.04 -24.72
CA PRO A 356 -5.67 0.82 -25.87
C PRO A 356 -6.46 -0.01 -26.89
N ARG A 357 -7.40 0.63 -27.59
CA ARG A 357 -8.16 0.01 -28.68
C ARG A 357 -7.39 0.10 -30.01
N ASP A 358 -6.14 -0.27 -29.95
CA ASP A 358 -5.27 -0.37 -31.09
C ASP A 358 -4.96 -1.84 -31.35
N PRO A 359 -5.24 -2.39 -32.56
CA PRO A 359 -5.06 -3.83 -32.84
C PRO A 359 -3.61 -4.31 -32.68
N GLU A 360 -2.62 -3.47 -33.00
CA GLU A 360 -1.20 -3.82 -32.87
C GLU A 360 -0.81 -3.89 -31.40
N ILE A 361 -1.24 -2.91 -30.60
CA ILE A 361 -1.00 -2.88 -29.15
C ILE A 361 -1.76 -4.04 -28.48
N GLU A 362 -3.01 -4.31 -28.87
CA GLU A 362 -3.77 -5.46 -28.34
C GLU A 362 -3.04 -6.79 -28.59
N HIS A 363 -2.52 -6.96 -29.81
CA HIS A 363 -1.75 -8.15 -30.14
C HIS A 363 -0.46 -8.24 -29.32
N ALA A 364 0.27 -7.14 -29.18
CA ALA A 364 1.48 -7.08 -28.39
C ALA A 364 1.20 -7.39 -26.91
N VAL A 365 0.13 -6.83 -26.32
CA VAL A 365 -0.28 -7.12 -24.94
C VAL A 365 -0.58 -8.59 -24.74
N MET A 366 -1.35 -9.22 -25.65
CA MET A 366 -1.65 -10.66 -25.55
C MET A 366 -0.40 -11.53 -25.70
N LEU A 367 0.54 -11.15 -26.56
CA LEU A 367 1.82 -11.82 -26.68
C LEU A 367 2.64 -11.63 -25.41
N GLY A 368 2.70 -10.41 -24.88
CA GLY A 368 3.42 -10.09 -23.67
C GLY A 368 2.93 -10.85 -22.44
N GLU A 369 1.63 -11.05 -22.28
CA GLU A 369 1.05 -11.89 -21.22
C GLU A 369 1.58 -13.34 -21.32
N ARG A 370 1.58 -13.92 -22.51
CA ARG A 370 2.11 -15.27 -22.73
C ARG A 370 3.62 -15.34 -22.48
N VAL A 371 4.36 -14.33 -22.92
CA VAL A 371 5.81 -14.24 -22.69
C VAL A 371 6.10 -14.15 -21.19
N PHE A 372 5.36 -13.32 -20.45
CA PHE A 372 5.50 -13.18 -19.00
C PHE A 372 5.36 -14.53 -18.26
N GLU A 373 4.41 -15.35 -18.67
CA GLU A 373 4.23 -16.69 -18.12
C GLU A 373 5.34 -17.65 -18.57
N SER A 374 5.63 -17.69 -19.88
CA SER A 374 6.49 -18.71 -20.48
C SER A 374 7.96 -18.59 -20.10
N ILE A 375 8.47 -17.38 -19.86
CA ILE A 375 9.86 -17.18 -19.44
C ILE A 375 10.06 -17.21 -17.93
N GLY A 376 8.97 -17.38 -17.14
CA GLY A 376 9.03 -17.61 -15.70
C GLY A 376 8.86 -16.38 -14.82
N CYS A 377 8.47 -15.19 -15.34
CA CYS A 377 8.16 -14.03 -14.49
C CYS A 377 7.02 -14.34 -13.49
N ALA A 378 6.03 -15.11 -13.93
CA ALA A 378 4.87 -15.50 -13.15
C ALA A 378 5.18 -16.45 -11.98
N THR A 379 6.41 -16.97 -11.86
CA THR A 379 6.79 -17.83 -10.72
C THR A 379 6.90 -17.06 -9.41
N CYS A 380 7.31 -15.79 -9.46
CA CYS A 380 7.33 -14.85 -8.33
C CYS A 380 6.18 -13.84 -8.44
N HIS A 381 5.96 -13.26 -9.60
CA HIS A 381 4.86 -12.35 -9.87
C HIS A 381 3.57 -13.10 -10.19
N ILE A 382 3.04 -13.86 -9.24
CA ILE A 382 1.79 -14.59 -9.36
C ILE A 382 0.67 -13.61 -9.66
N SER A 383 -0.01 -13.78 -10.79
CA SER A 383 -0.94 -12.78 -11.33
C SER A 383 -2.05 -12.41 -10.35
N ARG A 384 -2.60 -13.41 -9.63
CA ARG A 384 -3.66 -13.19 -8.64
C ARG A 384 -3.66 -14.24 -7.55
N LEU A 385 -4.06 -13.86 -6.35
CA LEU A 385 -4.23 -14.75 -5.22
C LEU A 385 -5.66 -14.60 -4.64
N PRO A 386 -6.27 -15.70 -4.13
CA PRO A 386 -7.63 -15.67 -3.62
C PRO A 386 -7.68 -15.17 -2.18
N LEU A 387 -8.53 -14.18 -1.91
CA LEU A 387 -8.93 -13.73 -0.61
C LEU A 387 -10.35 -14.25 -0.35
N ASP A 388 -10.46 -15.35 0.34
CA ASP A 388 -11.69 -16.09 0.60
C ASP A 388 -12.24 -15.85 2.01
N ARG A 389 -13.32 -16.54 2.39
CA ARG A 389 -13.88 -16.54 3.77
C ARG A 389 -14.08 -15.13 4.32
N GLN A 390 -14.61 -14.19 3.49
CA GLN A 390 -14.79 -12.78 3.84
C GLN A 390 -13.49 -12.07 4.28
N GLY A 391 -12.33 -12.56 3.85
CA GLY A 391 -11.03 -12.00 4.20
C GLY A 391 -10.83 -10.56 3.72
N TRP A 392 -11.72 -10.00 2.89
CA TRP A 392 -11.75 -8.59 2.52
C TRP A 392 -12.41 -7.68 3.58
N ILE A 393 -12.89 -8.23 4.69
CA ILE A 393 -13.28 -7.43 5.85
C ILE A 393 -12.01 -7.05 6.61
N TYR A 394 -11.49 -5.88 6.29
CA TYR A 394 -10.32 -5.32 6.98
C TYR A 394 -10.66 -5.06 8.44
N SER A 395 -9.76 -5.39 9.34
CA SER A 395 -9.93 -5.16 10.77
C SER A 395 -8.70 -4.50 11.41
N GLU A 396 -8.95 -3.54 12.28
CA GLU A 396 -7.98 -2.92 13.16
C GLU A 396 -8.33 -3.19 14.63
N PRO A 397 -7.34 -3.50 15.48
CA PRO A 397 -5.92 -3.69 15.15
C PRO A 397 -5.61 -5.05 14.48
N ASN A 398 -4.47 -5.13 13.79
CA ASN A 398 -3.99 -6.37 13.18
C ASN A 398 -3.58 -7.38 14.27
N PRO A 399 -4.00 -8.66 14.19
CA PRO A 399 -3.69 -9.69 15.19
C PRO A 399 -2.18 -9.99 15.31
N PHE A 400 -1.41 -9.67 14.29
CA PHE A 400 0.03 -9.95 14.26
C PHE A 400 0.89 -8.72 14.57
N ASN A 401 0.30 -7.63 15.04
CA ASN A 401 1.04 -6.45 15.44
C ASN A 401 2.08 -6.77 16.53
N PRO A 402 3.30 -6.20 16.43
CA PRO A 402 4.30 -6.34 17.48
C PRO A 402 3.84 -5.62 18.77
N ALA A 403 4.48 -5.95 19.90
CA ALA A 403 4.15 -5.42 21.21
C ALA A 403 4.25 -3.89 21.36
N THR A 404 4.93 -3.24 20.44
CA THR A 404 5.05 -1.76 20.38
C THR A 404 3.91 -1.08 19.63
N ASN A 405 2.92 -1.85 19.18
CA ASN A 405 1.72 -1.33 18.52
C ASN A 405 0.48 -1.95 19.15
N LEU A 406 -0.65 -1.28 19.05
CA LEU A 406 -1.94 -1.76 19.53
C LEU A 406 -2.25 -3.13 18.94
N ARG A 407 -2.62 -4.09 19.80
CA ARG A 407 -2.88 -5.48 19.43
C ARG A 407 -4.35 -5.82 19.57
N MET A 408 -4.76 -6.85 18.84
CA MET A 408 -6.09 -7.44 18.99
C MET A 408 -6.37 -7.79 20.45
N GLY A 409 -7.56 -7.42 20.93
CA GLY A 409 -8.00 -7.63 22.32
C GLY A 409 -7.62 -6.50 23.29
N GLU A 410 -6.74 -5.58 22.92
CA GLU A 410 -6.43 -4.39 23.74
C GLU A 410 -7.45 -3.27 23.54
N THR A 411 -8.24 -3.34 22.48
CA THR A 411 -9.37 -2.47 22.19
C THR A 411 -10.46 -3.25 21.44
N ARG A 412 -11.57 -2.58 21.12
CA ARG A 412 -12.59 -3.14 20.22
C ARG A 412 -12.05 -3.23 18.80
N ASP A 413 -12.47 -4.25 18.04
CA ASP A 413 -12.14 -4.36 16.63
C ASP A 413 -12.95 -3.35 15.81
N LEU A 414 -12.27 -2.57 14.99
CA LEU A 414 -12.88 -1.80 13.93
C LEU A 414 -12.87 -2.65 12.66
N LYS A 415 -14.02 -2.78 11.98
CA LYS A 415 -14.14 -3.57 10.75
C LYS A 415 -14.61 -2.71 9.58
N VAL A 416 -13.97 -2.89 8.44
CA VAL A 416 -14.28 -2.19 7.19
C VAL A 416 -14.42 -3.20 6.06
N ASP A 417 -15.59 -3.25 5.45
CA ASP A 417 -15.81 -4.05 4.24
C ASP A 417 -15.17 -3.34 3.03
N LEU A 418 -14.02 -3.85 2.57
CA LEU A 418 -13.29 -3.28 1.44
C LEU A 418 -14.04 -3.38 0.11
N SER A 419 -15.07 -4.23 0.01
CA SER A 419 -15.94 -4.34 -1.16
C SER A 419 -17.12 -3.36 -1.15
N SER A 420 -17.29 -2.62 -0.06
CA SER A 420 -18.41 -1.69 0.13
C SER A 420 -18.53 -0.66 -1.00
N PRO A 421 -19.74 -0.43 -1.55
CA PRO A 421 -19.97 0.59 -2.58
C PRO A 421 -19.72 2.02 -2.11
N LEU A 422 -19.57 2.24 -0.81
CA LEU A 422 -19.28 3.56 -0.22
C LEU A 422 -17.79 3.93 -0.29
N LEU A 423 -16.92 2.98 -0.61
CA LEU A 423 -15.47 3.20 -0.67
C LEU A 423 -15.03 3.73 -2.05
N PRO A 424 -13.82 4.33 -2.13
CA PRO A 424 -13.28 4.82 -3.40
C PRO A 424 -13.21 3.75 -4.50
N LEU A 425 -13.34 4.20 -5.74
CA LEU A 425 -13.26 3.37 -6.94
C LEU A 425 -11.92 3.58 -7.65
N PRO A 426 -11.40 2.55 -8.33
CA PRO A 426 -11.92 1.17 -8.40
C PRO A 426 -11.64 0.35 -7.15
N ARG A 427 -12.42 -0.72 -6.95
CA ARG A 427 -12.27 -1.66 -5.84
C ARG A 427 -12.49 -3.10 -6.31
N LEU A 428 -12.11 -4.07 -5.49
CA LEU A 428 -12.40 -5.47 -5.72
C LEU A 428 -13.75 -5.86 -5.13
N SER A 429 -14.40 -6.82 -5.75
CA SER A 429 -15.66 -7.38 -5.27
C SER A 429 -15.59 -8.91 -5.27
N PRO A 430 -16.27 -9.60 -4.34
CA PRO A 430 -16.33 -11.04 -4.36
C PRO A 430 -17.04 -11.54 -5.63
N ASP A 431 -16.55 -12.64 -6.16
CA ASP A 431 -17.21 -13.38 -7.24
C ASP A 431 -18.36 -14.25 -6.71
N ALA A 432 -18.99 -15.03 -7.59
CA ALA A 432 -20.10 -15.91 -7.23
C ALA A 432 -19.74 -17.00 -6.21
N SER A 433 -18.45 -17.31 -6.06
CA SER A 433 -17.96 -18.27 -5.07
C SER A 433 -17.69 -17.61 -3.70
N GLY A 434 -17.84 -16.30 -3.58
CA GLY A 434 -17.49 -15.54 -2.39
C GLY A 434 -15.99 -15.37 -2.23
N THR A 435 -15.25 -15.25 -3.34
CA THR A 435 -13.80 -15.02 -3.35
C THR A 435 -13.49 -13.68 -4.00
N VAL A 436 -12.66 -12.88 -3.35
CA VAL A 436 -12.06 -11.68 -3.94
C VAL A 436 -10.69 -12.06 -4.52
N TRP A 437 -10.52 -11.88 -5.83
CA TRP A 437 -9.25 -12.13 -6.49
C TRP A 437 -8.38 -10.87 -6.46
N VAL A 438 -7.26 -10.97 -5.74
CA VAL A 438 -6.29 -9.87 -5.60
C VAL A 438 -5.25 -10.01 -6.70
N GLU A 439 -5.40 -9.23 -7.76
CA GLU A 439 -4.57 -9.28 -8.97
C GLU A 439 -3.31 -8.41 -8.84
N ALA A 440 -2.54 -8.66 -7.76
CA ALA A 440 -1.41 -7.82 -7.39
C ALA A 440 -0.09 -8.22 -8.04
N PHE A 441 0.00 -9.37 -8.67
CA PHE A 441 1.24 -9.93 -9.25
C PHE A 441 2.36 -10.05 -8.22
N THR A 442 2.13 -10.78 -7.15
CA THR A 442 3.10 -11.02 -6.08
C THR A 442 2.85 -12.37 -5.41
N ASP A 443 3.88 -12.98 -4.88
CA ASP A 443 3.83 -14.18 -4.05
C ASP A 443 4.05 -13.88 -2.55
N PHE A 444 4.31 -12.63 -2.19
CA PHE A 444 4.66 -12.18 -0.85
C PHE A 444 5.94 -12.83 -0.27
N LYS A 445 6.82 -13.33 -1.11
CA LYS A 445 8.10 -13.91 -0.69
C LYS A 445 9.26 -12.91 -0.86
N LEU A 446 10.27 -13.09 -0.03
CA LEU A 446 11.58 -12.49 -0.22
C LEU A 446 12.41 -13.34 -1.17
N HIS A 447 12.93 -12.72 -2.22
CA HIS A 447 13.84 -13.33 -3.18
C HIS A 447 15.15 -12.58 -3.24
N ASN A 448 16.25 -13.30 -3.39
CA ASN A 448 17.54 -12.68 -3.72
C ASN A 448 17.52 -12.31 -5.21
N ILE A 449 17.57 -11.01 -5.51
CA ILE A 449 17.47 -10.48 -6.89
C ILE A 449 18.65 -9.61 -7.29
N CYS A 450 19.69 -9.50 -6.45
CA CYS A 450 20.87 -8.73 -6.78
C CYS A 450 22.04 -9.57 -7.26
N GLU A 451 22.99 -8.90 -7.94
CA GLU A 451 24.37 -9.34 -8.07
C GLU A 451 25.20 -8.78 -6.92
N THR A 452 26.42 -9.29 -6.76
CA THR A 452 27.33 -8.85 -5.71
C THR A 452 27.59 -7.33 -5.80
N GLY A 453 27.35 -6.60 -4.73
CA GLY A 453 27.57 -5.15 -4.65
C GLY A 453 26.37 -4.26 -5.00
N GLU A 454 25.22 -4.85 -5.39
CA GLU A 454 23.99 -4.10 -5.74
C GLU A 454 22.93 -4.09 -4.64
N GLY A 455 23.23 -4.66 -3.49
CA GLY A 455 22.31 -4.73 -2.36
C GLY A 455 22.21 -3.43 -1.57
N GLU A 456 21.19 -3.38 -0.71
CA GLU A 456 21.12 -2.33 0.30
C GLU A 456 22.30 -2.48 1.29
N PRO A 457 22.92 -1.39 1.75
CA PRO A 457 24.08 -1.44 2.65
C PRO A 457 23.81 -2.14 3.98
N LEU A 458 22.55 -2.17 4.42
CA LEU A 458 22.17 -2.76 5.70
C LEU A 458 21.05 -3.79 5.52
N ASP A 459 21.19 -4.97 6.13
CA ASP A 459 20.10 -5.94 6.19
C ASP A 459 19.24 -5.71 7.44
N MET A 460 18.12 -5.02 7.27
CA MET A 460 17.17 -4.67 8.34
C MET A 460 16.50 -5.90 8.98
N ASN A 461 16.59 -7.08 8.38
CA ASN A 461 16.09 -8.34 8.94
C ASN A 461 17.08 -8.99 9.92
N GLN A 462 18.30 -8.49 10.00
CA GLN A 462 19.32 -8.98 10.92
C GLN A 462 19.36 -8.16 12.21
N SER A 463 19.99 -8.74 13.24
CA SER A 463 20.32 -7.97 14.43
C SER A 463 21.33 -6.88 14.11
N GLN A 464 21.13 -5.66 14.59
CA GLN A 464 22.07 -4.55 14.42
C GLN A 464 23.48 -4.84 15.00
N TRP A 465 23.59 -5.86 15.84
CA TRP A 465 24.84 -6.33 16.43
C TRP A 465 25.44 -7.52 15.67
N SER A 466 24.82 -7.93 14.58
CA SER A 466 25.28 -9.03 13.76
C SER A 466 26.12 -8.51 12.59
N LYS A 467 27.22 -9.18 12.29
CA LYS A 467 27.99 -8.92 11.08
C LYS A 467 27.15 -8.95 9.81
N LYS A 468 26.14 -9.83 9.78
CA LYS A 468 25.19 -9.91 8.65
C LYS A 468 24.35 -8.65 8.44
N PHE A 469 24.20 -7.80 9.45
CA PHE A 469 23.51 -6.53 9.32
C PHE A 469 24.27 -5.57 8.40
N THR A 470 25.59 -5.52 8.52
CA THR A 470 26.48 -4.65 7.73
C THR A 470 26.98 -5.31 6.43
N GLU A 471 26.71 -6.60 6.24
CA GLU A 471 26.95 -7.28 4.95
C GLU A 471 25.98 -6.83 3.86
N GLY A 472 24.87 -6.18 4.25
CA GLY A 472 23.87 -5.68 3.35
C GLY A 472 22.77 -6.69 3.01
N ASN A 473 21.78 -6.24 2.25
CA ASN A 473 20.60 -7.00 1.89
C ASN A 473 20.42 -7.08 0.38
N CYS A 474 20.31 -8.30 -0.13
CA CYS A 474 19.93 -8.60 -1.51
C CYS A 474 18.56 -9.31 -1.62
N ARG A 475 17.86 -9.48 -0.50
CA ARG A 475 16.57 -10.18 -0.47
C ARG A 475 15.44 -9.18 -0.36
N PHE A 476 14.65 -9.08 -1.42
CA PHE A 476 13.56 -8.14 -1.53
C PHE A 476 12.22 -8.87 -1.68
N LEU A 477 11.20 -8.28 -1.08
CA LEU A 477 9.81 -8.72 -1.27
C LEU A 477 9.42 -8.57 -2.74
N THR A 478 8.82 -9.61 -3.32
CA THR A 478 8.28 -9.52 -4.67
C THR A 478 7.36 -8.32 -4.78
N LYS A 479 7.82 -7.29 -5.52
CA LYS A 479 7.02 -6.07 -5.71
C LYS A 479 5.74 -6.43 -6.45
N ARG A 480 4.61 -5.97 -5.93
CA ARG A 480 3.36 -6.01 -6.69
C ARG A 480 3.49 -5.19 -7.97
N LEU A 481 2.99 -5.72 -9.08
CA LEU A 481 3.08 -5.04 -10.38
C LEU A 481 1.81 -4.26 -10.75
N TRP A 482 0.70 -4.43 -10.02
CA TRP A 482 -0.47 -3.60 -10.28
C TRP A 482 -0.13 -2.12 -10.03
N GLY A 483 -0.44 -1.25 -10.99
CA GLY A 483 -0.08 0.17 -10.93
C GLY A 483 1.37 0.49 -11.28
N ALA A 484 2.24 -0.52 -11.46
CA ALA A 484 3.67 -0.32 -11.63
C ALA A 484 4.04 0.59 -12.82
N ALA A 485 3.24 0.60 -13.88
CA ALA A 485 3.51 1.44 -15.05
C ALA A 485 3.47 2.95 -14.77
N ASN A 486 2.79 3.37 -13.70
CA ASN A 486 2.68 4.77 -13.29
C ASN A 486 3.57 5.12 -12.09
N GLU A 487 4.45 4.23 -11.67
CA GLU A 487 5.31 4.41 -10.49
C GLU A 487 6.82 4.42 -10.85
N PRO A 488 7.27 5.21 -11.85
CA PRO A 488 8.69 5.47 -12.01
C PRO A 488 9.19 6.35 -10.83
N PRO A 489 10.50 6.29 -10.51
CA PRO A 489 11.51 5.40 -11.06
C PRO A 489 11.36 3.96 -10.55
N PHE A 490 11.85 2.99 -11.35
CA PHE A 490 11.62 1.57 -11.14
C PHE A 490 12.72 0.89 -10.34
N PHE A 491 12.43 -0.34 -9.91
CA PHE A 491 13.23 -1.21 -9.06
C PHE A 491 13.22 -0.75 -7.59
N HIS A 492 13.81 -1.55 -6.69
CA HIS A 492 13.78 -1.25 -5.25
C HIS A 492 14.50 0.05 -4.89
N HIS A 493 15.57 0.37 -5.59
CA HIS A 493 16.36 1.60 -5.38
C HIS A 493 15.88 2.80 -6.22
N GLY A 494 14.96 2.59 -7.19
CA GLY A 494 14.43 3.67 -8.03
C GLY A 494 15.44 4.34 -8.96
N LEU A 495 16.45 3.62 -9.43
CA LEU A 495 17.46 4.17 -10.33
C LEU A 495 17.14 4.02 -11.82
N PHE A 496 16.09 3.27 -12.15
CA PHE A 496 15.73 3.02 -13.54
C PHE A 496 14.51 3.83 -13.97
N THR A 497 14.60 4.39 -15.16
CA THR A 497 13.53 5.21 -15.73
C THR A 497 12.60 4.44 -16.67
N THR A 498 12.95 3.17 -17.00
CA THR A 498 12.13 2.32 -17.87
C THR A 498 11.87 0.96 -17.23
N LEU A 499 10.70 0.38 -17.54
CA LEU A 499 10.35 -1.00 -17.15
C LEU A 499 11.38 -2.01 -17.70
N ARG A 500 11.87 -1.80 -18.93
CA ARG A 500 12.88 -2.68 -19.55
C ARG A 500 14.18 -2.73 -18.74
N GLN A 501 14.67 -1.59 -18.25
CA GLN A 501 15.86 -1.56 -17.39
C GLN A 501 15.62 -2.36 -16.10
N SER A 502 14.44 -2.22 -15.51
CA SER A 502 14.06 -2.97 -14.32
C SER A 502 14.03 -4.49 -14.58
N VAL A 503 13.45 -4.92 -15.71
CA VAL A 503 13.47 -6.36 -16.12
C VAL A 503 14.91 -6.86 -16.28
N LEU A 504 15.76 -6.08 -16.93
CA LEU A 504 17.17 -6.44 -17.17
C LEU A 504 18.03 -6.44 -15.91
N ALA A 505 17.62 -5.74 -14.86
CA ALA A 505 18.34 -5.69 -13.58
C ALA A 505 18.06 -6.90 -12.67
N HIS A 506 17.04 -7.68 -12.95
CA HIS A 506 16.77 -8.89 -12.16
C HIS A 506 17.92 -9.88 -12.23
N SER A 507 18.44 -10.29 -11.07
CA SER A 507 19.54 -11.23 -10.94
C SER A 507 19.27 -12.26 -9.83
N GLY A 508 20.28 -12.88 -9.25
CA GLY A 508 20.11 -13.87 -8.21
C GLY A 508 19.16 -14.99 -8.63
N GLU A 509 18.08 -15.19 -7.89
CA GLU A 509 17.02 -16.19 -8.16
C GLU A 509 16.29 -15.94 -9.48
N ALA A 510 16.24 -14.70 -9.97
CA ALA A 510 15.59 -14.32 -11.23
C ALA A 510 16.54 -14.31 -12.45
N LYS A 511 17.82 -14.71 -12.27
CA LYS A 511 18.83 -14.67 -13.33
C LYS A 511 18.45 -15.46 -14.59
N GLU A 512 17.89 -16.63 -14.43
CA GLU A 512 17.49 -17.48 -15.57
C GLU A 512 16.35 -16.83 -16.36
N THR A 513 15.36 -16.26 -15.67
CA THR A 513 14.24 -15.50 -16.28
C THR A 513 14.76 -14.28 -17.04
N ARG A 514 15.69 -13.51 -16.46
CA ARG A 514 16.35 -12.40 -17.17
C ARG A 514 17.07 -12.87 -18.43
N GLN A 515 17.83 -13.96 -18.35
CA GLN A 515 18.52 -14.52 -19.50
C GLN A 515 17.57 -15.02 -20.57
N ALA A 516 16.42 -15.60 -20.18
CA ALA A 516 15.38 -15.98 -21.10
C ALA A 516 14.81 -14.75 -21.82
N PHE A 517 14.52 -13.67 -21.09
CA PHE A 517 14.09 -12.39 -21.69
C PHE A 517 15.12 -11.85 -22.70
N GLN A 518 16.40 -11.88 -22.38
CA GLN A 518 17.46 -11.40 -23.28
C GLN A 518 17.59 -12.21 -24.59
N LYS A 519 17.17 -13.48 -24.57
CA LYS A 519 17.18 -14.36 -25.74
C LYS A 519 15.95 -14.24 -26.65
N LEU A 520 14.91 -13.56 -26.19
CA LEU A 520 13.71 -13.30 -26.97
C LEU A 520 14.03 -12.39 -28.17
N SER A 521 13.22 -12.50 -29.21
CA SER A 521 13.22 -11.52 -30.30
C SER A 521 12.85 -10.12 -29.78
N SER A 522 13.26 -9.08 -30.47
CA SER A 522 12.90 -7.70 -30.10
C SER A 522 11.38 -7.52 -29.97
N ALA A 523 10.61 -8.12 -30.89
CA ALA A 523 9.14 -8.05 -30.85
C ALA A 523 8.54 -8.70 -29.60
N GLU A 524 9.08 -9.83 -29.15
CA GLU A 524 8.62 -10.48 -27.91
C GLU A 524 9.03 -9.69 -26.66
N GLN A 525 10.24 -9.12 -26.65
CA GLN A 525 10.67 -8.22 -25.58
C GLN A 525 9.78 -6.99 -25.50
N ASP A 526 9.47 -6.36 -26.65
CA ASP A 526 8.58 -5.20 -26.73
C ASP A 526 7.17 -5.56 -26.29
N ALA A 527 6.67 -6.72 -26.68
CA ALA A 527 5.37 -7.24 -26.27
C ALA A 527 5.27 -7.40 -24.75
N LEU A 528 6.30 -7.93 -24.08
CA LEU A 528 6.34 -7.99 -22.62
C LEU A 528 6.24 -6.60 -21.99
N ILE A 529 6.94 -5.63 -22.55
CA ILE A 529 6.88 -4.24 -22.04
C ILE A 529 5.49 -3.65 -22.26
N GLU A 530 4.84 -3.89 -23.43
CA GLU A 530 3.46 -3.44 -23.66
C GLU A 530 2.47 -4.06 -22.66
N PHE A 531 2.62 -5.35 -22.31
CA PHE A 531 1.83 -5.93 -21.23
C PHE A 531 2.04 -5.20 -19.90
N LEU A 532 3.29 -5.00 -19.47
CA LEU A 532 3.59 -4.31 -18.22
C LEU A 532 3.07 -2.87 -18.20
N LYS A 533 3.09 -2.16 -19.31
CA LYS A 533 2.52 -0.81 -19.47
C LYS A 533 1.01 -0.77 -19.24
N THR A 534 0.31 -1.89 -19.39
CA THR A 534 -1.13 -1.92 -19.08
C THR A 534 -1.44 -1.86 -17.60
N LEU A 535 -0.51 -2.24 -16.73
CA LEU A 535 -0.70 -2.33 -15.27
C LEU A 535 -0.62 -0.94 -14.65
N GLN A 536 -1.74 -0.21 -14.65
CA GLN A 536 -1.79 1.21 -14.32
C GLN A 536 -2.66 1.51 -13.11
N VAL A 537 -2.29 2.57 -12.39
CA VAL A 537 -3.21 3.26 -11.51
C VAL A 537 -4.23 3.99 -12.36
N LEU A 538 -5.49 3.88 -12.00
CA LEU A 538 -6.59 4.53 -12.73
C LEU A 538 -6.96 5.86 -12.07
N PRO A 539 -7.45 6.83 -12.85
CA PRO A 539 -7.97 8.06 -12.29
C PRO A 539 -9.04 7.81 -11.22
N PRO A 540 -9.08 8.62 -10.15
CA PRO A 540 -10.08 8.48 -9.11
C PRO A 540 -11.51 8.46 -9.66
N GLY A 541 -12.32 7.51 -9.15
CA GLY A 541 -13.71 7.36 -9.59
C GLY A 541 -13.91 6.48 -10.84
N THR A 542 -12.84 5.96 -11.44
CA THR A 542 -12.96 4.99 -12.53
C THR A 542 -13.69 3.73 -12.03
N ARG A 543 -14.80 3.36 -12.69
CA ARG A 543 -15.67 2.25 -12.22
C ARG A 543 -15.09 0.89 -12.48
N ASP A 544 -14.53 0.69 -13.68
CA ASP A 544 -14.07 -0.58 -14.17
C ASP A 544 -12.54 -0.67 -14.04
N ARG A 545 -12.02 -1.86 -13.74
CA ARG A 545 -10.58 -2.09 -13.56
C ARG A 545 -9.86 -2.41 -14.87
N VAL A 546 -10.59 -2.79 -15.90
CA VAL A 546 -10.06 -2.99 -17.25
C VAL A 546 -10.73 -1.99 -18.18
N VAL A 547 -9.94 -1.07 -18.71
CA VAL A 547 -10.42 0.09 -19.47
C VAL A 547 -9.58 0.31 -20.72
N ASP A 548 -10.11 1.09 -21.66
CA ASP A 548 -9.36 1.60 -22.80
C ASP A 548 -8.59 2.90 -22.44
N GLU A 549 -7.91 3.48 -23.41
CA GLU A 549 -7.13 4.73 -23.30
C GLU A 549 -7.97 5.96 -22.90
N ASN A 550 -9.29 5.85 -22.99
CA ASN A 550 -10.25 6.89 -22.55
C ASN A 550 -10.93 6.53 -21.22
N PHE A 551 -10.39 5.54 -20.50
CA PHE A 551 -10.91 5.01 -19.24
C PHE A 551 -12.34 4.48 -19.33
N ARG A 552 -12.77 4.01 -20.51
CA ARG A 552 -14.05 3.33 -20.72
C ARG A 552 -13.88 1.83 -20.53
N ALA A 553 -14.86 1.20 -19.92
CA ALA A 553 -14.87 -0.25 -19.69
C ALA A 553 -14.56 -1.04 -20.96
N ARG A 554 -13.72 -2.07 -20.82
CA ARG A 554 -13.49 -3.03 -21.89
C ARG A 554 -13.37 -4.45 -21.35
N THR A 555 -13.73 -5.42 -22.20
CA THR A 555 -13.55 -6.84 -21.93
C THR A 555 -12.16 -7.27 -22.37
N TRP A 556 -11.45 -7.99 -21.49
CA TRP A 556 -10.15 -8.57 -21.82
C TRP A 556 -10.04 -10.01 -21.30
N PRO A 557 -9.47 -10.95 -22.05
CA PRO A 557 -9.09 -10.80 -23.46
C PRO A 557 -10.29 -10.54 -24.35
N PRO A 558 -10.10 -9.99 -25.57
CA PRO A 558 -11.20 -9.77 -26.50
C PRO A 558 -11.84 -11.10 -26.92
N LYS A 559 -13.13 -11.06 -27.29
CA LYS A 559 -13.84 -12.28 -27.74
C LYS A 559 -13.12 -12.90 -28.95
N LYS A 560 -13.10 -14.23 -29.02
CA LYS A 560 -12.38 -15.02 -30.07
C LYS A 560 -12.62 -14.56 -31.51
N ASP A 561 -13.79 -14.01 -31.81
CA ASP A 561 -14.13 -13.52 -33.16
C ASP A 561 -13.36 -12.27 -33.58
N VAL A 562 -12.93 -11.44 -32.62
CA VAL A 562 -12.09 -10.26 -32.86
C VAL A 562 -10.63 -10.71 -33.09
N LEU A 563 -10.17 -11.70 -32.35
CA LEU A 563 -8.84 -12.31 -32.48
C LEU A 563 -8.59 -12.90 -33.87
N ASN A 564 -9.56 -13.63 -34.41
CA ASN A 564 -9.43 -14.27 -35.72
C ASN A 564 -9.37 -13.25 -36.87
N ARG A 565 -9.99 -12.09 -36.72
CA ARG A 565 -9.91 -11.00 -37.72
C ARG A 565 -8.53 -10.31 -37.68
N ALA A 566 -8.02 -9.99 -36.50
CA ALA A 566 -6.71 -9.37 -36.36
C ALA A 566 -5.57 -10.26 -36.87
N THR A 567 -5.59 -11.56 -36.54
CA THR A 567 -4.59 -12.53 -37.06
C THR A 567 -4.68 -12.73 -38.56
N ALA A 568 -5.87 -12.64 -39.15
CA ALA A 568 -6.06 -12.76 -40.60
C ALA A 568 -5.57 -11.51 -41.38
N GLU A 569 -5.69 -10.32 -40.78
CA GLU A 569 -5.20 -9.06 -41.36
C GLU A 569 -3.67 -8.97 -41.28
N PHE A 570 -3.08 -9.30 -40.15
CA PHE A 570 -1.62 -9.35 -39.97
C PHE A 570 -0.94 -10.36 -40.94
N SER A 571 -1.57 -11.51 -41.14
CA SER A 571 -1.06 -12.52 -42.10
C SER A 571 -1.13 -12.03 -43.53
N LYS A 572 -1.99 -11.09 -43.86
CA LYS A 572 -2.09 -10.47 -45.20
C LYS A 572 -1.07 -9.36 -45.39
N GLU A 573 -0.77 -8.57 -44.35
CA GLU A 573 0.22 -7.48 -44.42
C GLU A 573 1.67 -8.00 -44.43
N ALA A 574 1.96 -9.03 -43.65
CA ALA A 574 3.27 -9.71 -43.67
C ALA A 574 3.59 -10.43 -45.00
N ARG A 575 2.61 -10.55 -45.90
CA ARG A 575 2.78 -11.14 -47.25
C ARG A 575 2.75 -10.12 -48.39
N ARG A 576 2.74 -8.86 -48.11
CA ARG A 576 2.94 -7.83 -49.15
C ARG A 576 4.44 -7.66 -49.40
N PRO A 577 4.87 -7.81 -50.65
CA PRO A 577 6.28 -7.80 -51.06
C PRO A 577 6.95 -6.43 -50.84
#